data_e24fabc5409cb31a56f4dfbc94e220f6
#
_entry.id   e24fabc5409cb31a56f4dfbc94e220f6
#
_cell.length_a   1.000
_cell.length_b   1.000
_cell.length_c   1.000
_cell.angle_alpha   90.00
_cell.angle_beta   90.00
_cell.angle_gamma   90.00
#
_symmetry.space_group_name_H-M   'P 1'
#
loop_
_entity.id
_entity.type
_entity.pdbx_description
1 polymer ?
#
loop_
_entity_poly.entity_id
_entity_poly.type
_entity_poly.pdbx_seq_one_letter_code
_entity_poly.pdbx_strand_id
1 'polypeptide(L)'
;MAEAQKHILVVDDDTRLRSLLQRYLREQGFLATAAKDADVAKSFLDIYVFDLLIVDIMMPRVTGTEFLRNIRHEGNNIPVILLTAMGDPEDRITGLETGADDYVAKPFEPRELVLRINNILKRTEEKKEQANKLTFYQVSYDLSKGELINKTGEVIHITPVERTLLNLLGKKTGEVHTREELAEVLGSPESLRTVDVQITRLRKKIEQDTKNPRYLQTIRGKGYMLISE
;
A
#
# COMPACT_ATOMS: atom_id res chain seq x y z
N MET A 1 9.44 -6.91 18.09
CA MET A 1 8.21 -7.66 17.74
C MET A 1 8.57 -8.52 16.54
N ALA A 2 8.17 -9.80 16.51
CA ALA A 2 8.40 -10.63 15.31
C ALA A 2 7.63 -10.00 14.16
N GLU A 3 8.30 -9.76 13.04
CA GLU A 3 7.70 -9.31 11.80
C GLU A 3 6.65 -10.35 11.36
N ALA A 4 5.45 -9.91 11.00
CA ALA A 4 4.41 -10.84 10.56
C ALA A 4 4.87 -11.56 9.28
N GLN A 5 4.75 -12.88 9.24
CA GLN A 5 5.12 -13.67 8.06
C GLN A 5 4.30 -13.22 6.85
N LYS A 6 4.97 -13.01 5.72
CA LYS A 6 4.33 -12.66 4.45
C LYS A 6 3.55 -13.85 3.90
N HIS A 7 2.34 -13.61 3.43
CA HIS A 7 1.42 -14.64 2.94
C HIS A 7 1.37 -14.64 1.41
N ILE A 8 1.77 -15.74 0.80
CA ILE A 8 1.83 -15.93 -0.65
C ILE A 8 0.71 -16.89 -1.10
N LEU A 9 -0.03 -16.52 -2.14
CA LEU A 9 -0.98 -17.40 -2.80
C LEU A 9 -0.35 -17.95 -4.09
N VAL A 10 -0.28 -19.26 -4.23
CA VAL A 10 0.17 -19.96 -5.43
C VAL A 10 -1.05 -20.49 -6.19
N VAL A 11 -1.22 -20.06 -7.45
CA VAL A 11 -2.32 -20.45 -8.32
C VAL A 11 -1.75 -21.14 -9.55
N ASP A 12 -1.97 -22.46 -9.66
CA ASP A 12 -1.42 -23.27 -10.74
C ASP A 12 -2.27 -24.55 -10.82
N ASP A 13 -2.59 -25.07 -12.00
CA ASP A 13 -3.38 -26.30 -12.16
C ASP A 13 -2.52 -27.56 -11.99
N ASP A 14 -1.21 -27.48 -12.16
CA ASP A 14 -0.28 -28.58 -11.88
C ASP A 14 -0.13 -28.81 -10.36
N THR A 15 -0.71 -29.91 -9.90
CA THR A 15 -0.68 -30.28 -8.48
C THR A 15 0.74 -30.52 -7.95
N ARG A 16 1.66 -31.02 -8.78
CA ARG A 16 3.05 -31.30 -8.36
C ARG A 16 3.81 -30.00 -8.14
N LEU A 17 3.76 -29.11 -9.14
CA LEU A 17 4.41 -27.80 -9.08
C LEU A 17 3.85 -26.97 -7.90
N ARG A 18 2.53 -26.93 -7.79
CA ARG A 18 1.84 -26.23 -6.70
C ARG A 18 2.27 -26.71 -5.32
N SER A 19 2.32 -28.04 -5.10
CA SER A 19 2.75 -28.64 -3.83
C SER A 19 4.24 -28.37 -3.53
N LEU A 20 5.09 -28.42 -4.55
CA LEU A 20 6.52 -28.15 -4.42
C LEU A 20 6.75 -26.69 -4.05
N LEU A 21 6.10 -25.76 -4.74
CA LEU A 21 6.21 -24.32 -4.45
C LEU A 21 5.70 -24.00 -3.04
N GLN A 22 4.54 -24.54 -2.66
CA GLN A 22 3.98 -24.30 -1.33
C GLN A 22 4.94 -24.76 -0.22
N ARG A 23 5.53 -25.96 -0.37
CA ARG A 23 6.50 -26.49 0.59
C ARG A 23 7.74 -25.61 0.63
N TYR A 24 8.32 -25.31 -0.54
CA TYR A 24 9.55 -24.53 -0.62
C TYR A 24 9.39 -23.13 -0.04
N LEU A 25 8.29 -22.43 -0.33
CA LEU A 25 8.00 -21.11 0.23
C LEU A 25 7.87 -21.14 1.76
N ARG A 26 7.26 -22.19 2.33
CA ARG A 26 7.21 -22.37 3.79
C ARG A 26 8.57 -22.60 4.41
N GLU A 27 9.45 -23.37 3.76
CA GLU A 27 10.85 -23.57 4.18
C GLU A 27 11.63 -22.24 4.14
N GLN A 28 11.25 -21.30 3.27
CA GLN A 28 11.82 -19.95 3.20
C GLN A 28 11.19 -18.93 4.16
N GLY A 29 10.27 -19.36 5.03
CA GLY A 29 9.67 -18.53 6.07
C GLY A 29 8.39 -17.79 5.68
N PHE A 30 7.81 -18.06 4.52
CA PHE A 30 6.53 -17.51 4.10
C PHE A 30 5.35 -18.34 4.63
N LEU A 31 4.19 -17.70 4.81
CA LEU A 31 2.92 -18.42 4.78
C LEU A 31 2.59 -18.68 3.30
N ALA A 32 2.19 -19.90 2.97
CA ALA A 32 1.89 -20.27 1.59
C ALA A 32 0.57 -21.03 1.51
N THR A 33 -0.38 -20.48 0.76
CA THR A 33 -1.66 -21.11 0.39
C THR A 33 -1.63 -21.45 -1.09
N ALA A 34 -2.33 -22.50 -1.49
CA ALA A 34 -2.33 -22.97 -2.87
C ALA A 34 -3.76 -23.13 -3.40
N ALA A 35 -4.02 -22.60 -4.58
CA ALA A 35 -5.27 -22.69 -5.32
C ALA A 35 -5.02 -23.43 -6.64
N LYS A 36 -5.97 -24.29 -7.04
CA LYS A 36 -5.84 -25.11 -8.26
C LYS A 36 -6.31 -24.38 -9.52
N ASP A 37 -7.04 -23.27 -9.37
CA ASP A 37 -7.62 -22.49 -10.47
C ASP A 37 -8.01 -21.09 -9.97
N ALA A 38 -8.45 -20.25 -10.91
CA ALA A 38 -8.85 -18.87 -10.65
C ALA A 38 -10.06 -18.75 -9.70
N ASP A 39 -11.02 -19.70 -9.77
CA ASP A 39 -12.24 -19.65 -8.94
C ASP A 39 -11.89 -19.89 -7.46
N VAL A 40 -11.03 -20.88 -7.19
CA VAL A 40 -10.53 -21.16 -5.84
C VAL A 40 -9.66 -20.01 -5.33
N ALA A 41 -8.80 -19.45 -6.20
CA ALA A 41 -7.97 -18.29 -5.85
C ALA A 41 -8.84 -17.09 -5.47
N LYS A 42 -9.90 -16.81 -6.22
CA LYS A 42 -10.87 -15.75 -5.92
C LYS A 42 -11.52 -15.95 -4.55
N SER A 43 -12.01 -17.15 -4.27
CA SER A 43 -12.61 -17.47 -2.98
C SER A 43 -11.64 -17.24 -1.81
N PHE A 44 -10.35 -17.51 -2.01
CA PHE A 44 -9.34 -17.23 -0.99
C PHE A 44 -9.06 -15.74 -0.82
N LEU A 45 -9.06 -14.95 -1.90
CA LEU A 45 -8.90 -13.50 -1.83
C LEU A 45 -10.05 -12.81 -1.07
N ASP A 46 -11.24 -13.39 -1.08
CA ASP A 46 -12.40 -12.88 -0.35
C ASP A 46 -12.30 -13.13 1.18
N ILE A 47 -11.49 -14.12 1.60
CA ILE A 47 -11.40 -14.56 3.00
C ILE A 47 -10.08 -14.15 3.65
N TYR A 48 -8.98 -14.21 2.90
CA TYR A 48 -7.63 -14.03 3.41
C TYR A 48 -6.94 -12.82 2.79
N VAL A 49 -6.04 -12.21 3.56
CA VAL A 49 -5.12 -11.19 3.05
C VAL A 49 -3.83 -11.86 2.60
N PHE A 50 -3.44 -11.58 1.36
CA PHE A 50 -2.16 -12.04 0.79
C PHE A 50 -1.26 -10.84 0.51
N ASP A 51 0.05 -11.06 0.59
CA ASP A 51 1.05 -10.03 0.28
C ASP A 51 1.50 -10.10 -1.19
N LEU A 52 1.40 -11.28 -1.83
CA LEU A 52 1.76 -11.50 -3.23
C LEU A 52 1.08 -12.77 -3.78
N LEU A 53 0.76 -12.75 -5.07
CA LEU A 53 0.28 -13.90 -5.83
C LEU A 53 1.34 -14.41 -6.79
N ILE A 54 1.43 -15.73 -6.93
CA ILE A 54 2.15 -16.41 -8.01
C ILE A 54 1.10 -17.15 -8.83
N VAL A 55 0.95 -16.81 -10.11
CA VAL A 55 -0.16 -17.29 -10.93
C VAL A 55 0.37 -17.86 -12.23
N ASP A 56 0.01 -19.11 -12.53
CA ASP A 56 0.28 -19.68 -13.85
C ASP A 56 -0.59 -19.01 -14.93
N ILE A 57 0.01 -18.66 -16.06
CA ILE A 57 -0.73 -18.11 -17.21
C ILE A 57 -1.64 -19.18 -17.81
N MET A 58 -1.14 -20.39 -17.96
CA MET A 58 -1.78 -21.47 -18.72
C MET A 58 -2.68 -22.33 -17.82
N MET A 59 -3.77 -21.76 -17.33
CA MET A 59 -4.76 -22.51 -16.55
C MET A 59 -6.00 -22.79 -17.40
N PRO A 60 -6.70 -23.92 -17.15
CA PRO A 60 -7.94 -24.24 -17.85
C PRO A 60 -9.08 -23.30 -17.45
N ARG A 61 -9.97 -22.99 -18.42
CA ARG A 61 -11.15 -22.12 -18.30
C ARG A 61 -10.84 -20.63 -18.20
N VAL A 62 -10.10 -20.22 -17.21
CA VAL A 62 -9.69 -18.82 -16.99
C VAL A 62 -8.17 -18.77 -16.92
N THR A 63 -7.57 -18.07 -17.86
CA THR A 63 -6.11 -17.89 -17.89
C THR A 63 -5.64 -17.00 -16.72
N GLY A 64 -4.36 -17.13 -16.33
CA GLY A 64 -3.78 -16.28 -15.29
C GLY A 64 -3.82 -14.80 -15.64
N THR A 65 -3.70 -14.46 -16.90
CA THR A 65 -3.82 -13.06 -17.40
C THR A 65 -5.24 -12.52 -17.29
N GLU A 66 -6.25 -13.33 -17.61
CA GLU A 66 -7.66 -12.96 -17.41
C GLU A 66 -8.00 -12.81 -15.93
N PHE A 67 -7.55 -13.75 -15.11
CA PHE A 67 -7.70 -13.67 -13.67
C PHE A 67 -7.11 -12.36 -13.11
N LEU A 68 -5.88 -12.02 -13.52
CA LEU A 68 -5.23 -10.78 -13.12
C LEU A 68 -6.03 -9.54 -13.53
N ARG A 69 -6.50 -9.48 -14.78
CA ARG A 69 -7.37 -8.37 -15.23
C ARG A 69 -8.61 -8.23 -14.36
N ASN A 70 -9.27 -9.34 -14.04
CA ASN A 70 -10.49 -9.33 -13.23
C ASN A 70 -10.23 -8.74 -11.83
N ILE A 71 -9.18 -9.20 -11.13
CA ILE A 71 -8.87 -8.66 -9.80
C ILE A 71 -8.43 -7.19 -9.84
N ARG A 72 -7.76 -6.76 -10.92
CA ARG A 72 -7.41 -5.33 -11.12
C ARG A 72 -8.66 -4.47 -11.36
N HIS A 73 -9.64 -4.94 -12.14
CA HIS A 73 -10.93 -4.25 -12.33
C HIS A 73 -11.73 -4.10 -11.03
N GLU A 74 -11.57 -5.02 -10.10
CA GLU A 74 -12.15 -4.94 -8.76
C GLU A 74 -11.37 -4.02 -7.81
N GLY A 75 -10.31 -3.37 -8.29
CA GLY A 75 -9.48 -2.45 -7.49
C GLY A 75 -8.43 -3.15 -6.62
N ASN A 76 -8.24 -4.46 -6.77
CA ASN A 76 -7.24 -5.20 -6.03
C ASN A 76 -5.84 -5.00 -6.67
N ASN A 77 -4.94 -4.33 -5.96
CA ASN A 77 -3.59 -4.00 -6.40
C ASN A 77 -2.51 -4.90 -5.76
N ILE A 78 -2.89 -6.11 -5.32
CA ILE A 78 -1.93 -7.08 -4.78
C ILE A 78 -0.83 -7.39 -5.82
N PRO A 79 0.45 -7.46 -5.42
CA PRO A 79 1.53 -7.82 -6.34
C PRO A 79 1.35 -9.22 -6.93
N VAL A 80 1.63 -9.36 -8.23
CA VAL A 80 1.46 -10.63 -8.96
C VAL A 80 2.70 -10.95 -9.77
N ILE A 81 3.22 -12.17 -9.59
CA ILE A 81 4.20 -12.81 -10.49
C ILE A 81 3.44 -13.77 -11.39
N LEU A 82 3.55 -13.62 -12.70
CA LEU A 82 3.02 -14.57 -13.66
C LEU A 82 4.08 -15.62 -14.02
N LEU A 83 3.68 -16.90 -13.98
CA LEU A 83 4.49 -18.00 -14.49
C LEU A 83 4.09 -18.27 -15.95
N THR A 84 5.05 -18.27 -16.87
CA THR A 84 4.81 -18.44 -18.30
C THR A 84 5.59 -19.62 -18.88
N ALA A 85 5.06 -20.29 -19.88
CA ALA A 85 5.83 -21.25 -20.65
C ALA A 85 6.90 -20.52 -21.48
N MET A 86 8.11 -21.09 -21.56
CA MET A 86 9.22 -20.50 -22.29
C MET A 86 8.91 -20.46 -23.80
N GLY A 87 8.87 -19.27 -24.41
CA GLY A 87 8.95 -19.19 -25.87
C GLY A 87 8.10 -18.18 -26.61
N ASP A 88 7.17 -17.46 -25.98
CA ASP A 88 6.35 -16.50 -26.74
C ASP A 88 6.73 -15.05 -26.40
N PRO A 89 7.38 -14.31 -27.34
CA PRO A 89 7.65 -12.88 -27.17
C PRO A 89 6.35 -12.06 -27.04
N GLU A 90 5.24 -12.54 -27.59
CA GLU A 90 3.93 -11.89 -27.52
C GLU A 90 3.34 -11.97 -26.10
N ASP A 91 3.56 -13.07 -25.38
CA ASP A 91 3.15 -13.20 -23.97
C ASP A 91 3.87 -12.19 -23.06
N ARG A 92 5.10 -11.81 -23.38
CA ARG A 92 5.85 -10.79 -22.62
C ARG A 92 5.33 -9.37 -22.86
N ILE A 93 4.89 -9.07 -24.07
CA ILE A 93 4.35 -7.74 -24.43
C ILE A 93 2.93 -7.60 -23.87
N THR A 94 2.08 -8.61 -24.08
CA THR A 94 0.72 -8.66 -23.51
C THR A 94 0.76 -8.65 -21.99
N GLY A 95 1.80 -9.22 -21.42
CA GLY A 95 2.02 -9.27 -19.99
C GLY A 95 2.30 -7.91 -19.34
N LEU A 96 3.07 -7.04 -19.97
CA LEU A 96 3.32 -5.67 -19.48
C LEU A 96 2.03 -4.83 -19.43
N GLU A 97 1.07 -5.11 -20.30
CA GLU A 97 -0.25 -4.44 -20.35
C GLU A 97 -1.22 -4.98 -19.30
N THR A 98 -1.00 -6.18 -18.75
CA THR A 98 -1.91 -6.81 -17.78
C THR A 98 -1.74 -6.33 -16.33
N GLY A 99 -0.69 -5.54 -16.04
CA GLY A 99 -0.43 -5.01 -14.70
C GLY A 99 0.17 -6.03 -13.72
N ALA A 100 0.90 -7.03 -14.23
CA ALA A 100 1.74 -7.91 -13.41
C ALA A 100 3.02 -7.19 -12.95
N ASP A 101 3.54 -7.58 -11.79
CA ASP A 101 4.75 -6.98 -11.22
C ASP A 101 6.03 -7.67 -11.70
N ASP A 102 5.94 -8.94 -12.09
CA ASP A 102 7.05 -9.70 -12.70
C ASP A 102 6.55 -10.93 -13.47
N TYR A 103 7.45 -11.50 -14.29
CA TYR A 103 7.25 -12.69 -15.10
C TYR A 103 8.38 -13.68 -14.89
N VAL A 104 8.04 -14.96 -14.73
CA VAL A 104 9.01 -16.03 -14.57
C VAL A 104 8.71 -17.14 -15.57
N ALA A 105 9.67 -17.43 -16.46
CA ALA A 105 9.55 -18.49 -17.44
C ALA A 105 9.73 -19.87 -16.80
N LYS A 106 8.86 -20.82 -17.13
CA LYS A 106 9.01 -22.25 -16.79
C LYS A 106 9.93 -22.93 -17.84
N PRO A 107 10.91 -23.78 -17.44
CA PRO A 107 11.27 -24.15 -16.05
C PRO A 107 12.10 -23.06 -15.37
N PHE A 108 11.92 -22.90 -14.07
CA PHE A 108 12.67 -21.93 -13.24
C PHE A 108 13.25 -22.58 -12.00
N GLU A 109 14.30 -21.97 -11.47
CA GLU A 109 14.88 -22.35 -10.19
C GLU A 109 14.05 -21.75 -9.03
N PRO A 110 13.57 -22.56 -8.04
CA PRO A 110 12.78 -22.04 -6.92
C PRO A 110 13.45 -20.89 -6.16
N ARG A 111 14.79 -20.91 -6.09
CA ARG A 111 15.59 -19.84 -5.46
C ARG A 111 15.44 -18.50 -6.21
N GLU A 112 15.39 -18.52 -7.54
CA GLU A 112 15.17 -17.33 -8.34
C GLU A 112 13.81 -16.71 -8.02
N LEU A 113 12.76 -17.54 -7.95
CA LEU A 113 11.42 -17.08 -7.62
C LEU A 113 11.38 -16.39 -6.25
N VAL A 114 12.03 -16.95 -5.23
CA VAL A 114 12.11 -16.34 -3.89
C VAL A 114 12.83 -14.99 -3.90
N LEU A 115 13.91 -14.84 -4.68
CA LEU A 115 14.60 -13.55 -4.82
C LEU A 115 13.66 -12.48 -5.44
N ARG A 116 12.88 -12.86 -6.45
CA ARG A 116 11.90 -11.98 -7.11
C ARG A 116 10.77 -11.57 -6.15
N ILE A 117 10.22 -12.55 -5.40
CA ILE A 117 9.22 -12.29 -4.35
C ILE A 117 9.75 -11.24 -3.37
N ASN A 118 10.94 -11.45 -2.80
CA ASN A 118 11.52 -10.54 -1.83
C ASN A 118 11.71 -9.12 -2.40
N ASN A 119 12.18 -9.02 -3.65
CA ASN A 119 12.36 -7.73 -4.31
C ASN A 119 11.02 -6.98 -4.51
N ILE A 120 9.96 -7.70 -4.89
CA ILE A 120 8.62 -7.11 -5.08
C ILE A 120 8.04 -6.68 -3.74
N LEU A 121 8.10 -7.54 -2.73
CA LEU A 121 7.60 -7.23 -1.39
C LEU A 121 8.30 -6.00 -0.81
N LYS A 122 9.63 -5.94 -0.91
CA LYS A 122 10.42 -4.78 -0.47
C LYS A 122 9.98 -3.50 -1.17
N ARG A 123 9.87 -3.50 -2.50
CA ARG A 123 9.40 -2.32 -3.26
C ARG A 123 7.97 -1.91 -2.88
N THR A 124 7.11 -2.88 -2.58
CA THR A 124 5.72 -2.62 -2.16
C THR A 124 5.69 -1.97 -0.78
N GLU A 125 6.53 -2.42 0.14
CA GLU A 125 6.68 -1.83 1.46
C GLU A 125 7.23 -0.40 1.38
N GLU A 126 8.29 -0.18 0.62
CA GLU A 126 8.87 1.15 0.39
C GLU A 126 7.83 2.13 -0.19
N LYS A 127 7.01 1.69 -1.17
CA LYS A 127 5.91 2.50 -1.71
C LYS A 127 4.84 2.82 -0.67
N LYS A 128 4.45 1.84 0.17
CA LYS A 128 3.49 2.05 1.27
C LYS A 128 4.05 3.03 2.31
N GLU A 129 5.32 2.90 2.66
CA GLU A 129 5.99 3.81 3.59
C GLU A 129 6.05 5.24 3.03
N GLN A 130 6.40 5.38 1.75
CA GLN A 130 6.40 6.69 1.09
C GLN A 130 5.00 7.30 1.00
N ALA A 131 3.98 6.52 0.64
CA ALA A 131 2.59 6.99 0.57
C ALA A 131 2.04 7.41 1.95
N ASN A 132 2.53 6.81 3.03
CA ASN A 132 2.16 7.15 4.40
C ASN A 132 3.00 8.28 5.00
N LYS A 133 4.02 8.77 4.29
CA LYS A 133 4.92 9.80 4.80
C LYS A 133 4.59 11.15 4.19
N LEU A 134 4.18 12.09 5.02
CA LEU A 134 4.05 13.50 4.64
C LEU A 134 5.33 14.23 5.00
N THR A 135 5.88 14.99 4.06
CA THR A 135 7.10 15.74 4.27
C THR A 135 6.81 17.23 4.27
N PHE A 136 7.32 17.94 5.28
CA PHE A 136 7.19 19.37 5.46
C PHE A 136 8.57 19.94 5.78
N TYR A 137 9.13 20.79 4.97
CA TYR A 137 10.42 21.48 5.13
C TYR A 137 11.49 20.76 6.00
N GLN A 138 11.35 20.72 7.32
CA GLN A 138 12.30 20.08 8.26
C GLN A 138 11.73 18.93 9.08
N VAL A 139 10.48 18.58 8.85
CA VAL A 139 9.80 17.52 9.58
C VAL A 139 9.07 16.59 8.62
N SER A 140 8.86 15.36 9.05
CA SER A 140 8.02 14.40 8.34
C SER A 140 7.03 13.76 9.30
N TYR A 141 5.84 13.48 8.80
CA TYR A 141 4.79 12.82 9.56
C TYR A 141 4.46 11.47 8.95
N ASP A 142 4.51 10.43 9.76
CA ASP A 142 4.12 9.07 9.39
C ASP A 142 2.65 8.84 9.76
N LEU A 143 1.78 8.75 8.75
CA LEU A 143 0.35 8.53 8.94
C LEU A 143 0.03 7.20 9.60
N SER A 144 0.86 6.17 9.41
CA SER A 144 0.64 4.83 9.97
C SER A 144 1.01 4.76 11.45
N LYS A 145 2.09 5.43 11.85
CA LYS A 145 2.57 5.49 13.24
C LYS A 145 1.96 6.66 14.02
N GLY A 146 1.49 7.69 13.31
CA GLY A 146 1.01 8.92 13.91
C GLY A 146 2.13 9.71 14.61
N GLU A 147 3.35 9.67 14.05
CA GLU A 147 4.54 10.29 14.60
C GLU A 147 5.05 11.40 13.70
N LEU A 148 5.38 12.55 14.31
CA LEU A 148 6.04 13.68 13.67
C LEU A 148 7.53 13.64 14.03
N ILE A 149 8.41 13.63 13.04
CA ILE A 149 9.86 13.43 13.22
C ILE A 149 10.61 14.57 12.53
N ASN A 150 11.64 15.13 13.20
CA ASN A 150 12.52 16.11 12.58
C ASN A 150 13.59 15.45 11.68
N LYS A 151 14.39 16.27 10.98
CA LYS A 151 15.48 15.80 10.10
C LYS A 151 16.59 15.03 10.85
N THR A 152 16.71 15.20 12.17
CA THR A 152 17.69 14.49 12.99
C THR A 152 17.17 13.15 13.51
N GLY A 153 15.91 12.80 13.18
CA GLY A 153 15.29 11.54 13.63
C GLY A 153 14.61 11.63 15.00
N GLU A 154 14.54 12.83 15.61
CA GLU A 154 13.89 13.01 16.90
C GLU A 154 12.39 13.18 16.75
N VAL A 155 11.62 12.53 17.62
CA VAL A 155 10.16 12.64 17.64
C VAL A 155 9.73 13.98 18.23
N ILE A 156 8.94 14.73 17.46
CA ILE A 156 8.29 15.96 17.91
C ILE A 156 6.96 15.58 18.54
N HIS A 157 6.79 15.92 19.80
CA HIS A 157 5.55 15.64 20.51
C HIS A 157 4.36 16.36 19.88
N ILE A 158 3.33 15.58 19.52
CA ILE A 158 2.02 16.07 19.08
C ILE A 158 0.93 15.53 19.99
N THR A 159 -0.06 16.36 20.27
CA THR A 159 -1.23 15.96 21.08
C THR A 159 -2.13 15.00 20.29
N PRO A 160 -3.00 14.20 20.97
CA PRO A 160 -3.98 13.36 20.28
C PRO A 160 -4.85 14.13 19.26
N VAL A 161 -5.25 15.35 19.60
CA VAL A 161 -6.05 16.23 18.74
C VAL A 161 -5.28 16.64 17.48
N GLU A 162 -4.00 17.04 17.63
CA GLU A 162 -3.13 17.39 16.52
C GLU A 162 -2.88 16.17 15.59
N ARG A 163 -2.70 14.98 16.17
CA ARG A 163 -2.57 13.72 15.43
C ARG A 163 -3.83 13.42 14.63
N THR A 164 -5.02 13.56 15.23
CA THR A 164 -6.29 13.36 14.53
C THR A 164 -6.42 14.29 13.32
N LEU A 165 -6.08 15.57 13.47
CA LEU A 165 -6.09 16.54 12.38
C LEU A 165 -5.08 16.20 11.28
N LEU A 166 -3.84 15.85 11.63
CA LEU A 166 -2.82 15.45 10.65
C LEU A 166 -3.24 14.18 9.90
N ASN A 167 -3.84 13.21 10.57
CA ASN A 167 -4.33 12.00 9.94
C ASN A 167 -5.49 12.28 8.98
N LEU A 168 -6.43 13.13 9.36
CA LEU A 168 -7.57 13.49 8.50
C LEU A 168 -7.11 14.24 7.26
N LEU A 169 -6.39 15.33 7.46
CA LEU A 169 -5.88 16.20 6.40
C LEU A 169 -4.85 15.49 5.51
N GLY A 170 -4.05 14.60 6.10
CA GLY A 170 -2.97 13.89 5.41
C GLY A 170 -3.43 12.72 4.56
N LYS A 171 -4.57 12.08 4.88
CA LYS A 171 -5.17 11.04 4.03
C LYS A 171 -5.63 11.57 2.68
N LYS A 172 -5.90 12.85 2.59
CA LYS A 172 -6.43 13.54 1.42
C LYS A 172 -5.70 14.88 1.20
N THR A 173 -4.40 14.80 0.98
CA THR A 173 -3.58 15.97 0.70
C THR A 173 -4.10 16.69 -0.54
N GLY A 174 -4.15 18.04 -0.48
CA GLY A 174 -4.70 18.87 -1.56
C GLY A 174 -6.22 19.02 -1.55
N GLU A 175 -6.97 18.27 -0.73
CA GLU A 175 -8.40 18.50 -0.53
C GLU A 175 -8.65 19.58 0.55
N VAL A 176 -9.74 20.33 0.37
CA VAL A 176 -10.17 21.35 1.33
C VAL A 176 -11.18 20.74 2.30
N HIS A 177 -10.86 20.80 3.59
CA HIS A 177 -11.75 20.39 4.67
C HIS A 177 -12.39 21.61 5.34
N THR A 178 -13.70 21.58 5.54
CA THR A 178 -14.41 22.67 6.19
C THR A 178 -14.11 22.70 7.71
N ARG A 179 -14.35 23.84 8.34
CA ARG A 179 -14.18 23.94 9.81
C ARG A 179 -15.17 23.04 10.55
N GLU A 180 -16.35 22.89 9.99
CA GLU A 180 -17.41 22.05 10.51
C GLU A 180 -17.01 20.58 10.51
N GLU A 181 -16.49 20.05 9.38
CA GLU A 181 -15.97 18.69 9.27
C GLU A 181 -14.83 18.44 10.27
N LEU A 182 -13.89 19.38 10.38
CA LEU A 182 -12.78 19.28 11.32
C LEU A 182 -13.25 19.31 12.78
N ALA A 183 -14.23 20.15 13.11
CA ALA A 183 -14.81 20.25 14.44
C ALA A 183 -15.57 18.98 14.86
N GLU A 184 -16.30 18.38 13.91
CA GLU A 184 -17.01 17.11 14.11
C GLU A 184 -16.05 15.98 14.47
N VAL A 185 -14.97 15.81 13.68
CA VAL A 185 -13.93 14.79 13.94
C VAL A 185 -13.20 15.00 15.27
N LEU A 186 -13.10 16.25 15.72
CA LEU A 186 -12.51 16.58 17.02
C LEU A 186 -13.49 16.39 18.22
N GLY A 187 -14.73 15.96 17.96
CA GLY A 187 -15.75 15.78 18.99
C GLY A 187 -16.22 17.08 19.62
N SER A 188 -16.04 18.22 18.94
CA SER A 188 -16.42 19.55 19.41
C SER A 188 -17.15 20.33 18.30
N PRO A 189 -18.29 19.83 17.79
CA PRO A 189 -18.97 20.41 16.64
C PRO A 189 -19.44 21.87 16.86
N GLU A 190 -19.65 22.25 18.13
CA GLU A 190 -20.09 23.60 18.49
C GLU A 190 -18.95 24.64 18.57
N SER A 191 -17.67 24.20 18.48
CA SER A 191 -16.52 25.09 18.68
C SER A 191 -15.56 25.13 17.49
N LEU A 192 -15.95 25.84 16.44
CA LEU A 192 -15.08 26.12 15.28
C LEU A 192 -13.76 26.83 15.68
N ARG A 193 -13.81 27.64 16.78
CA ARG A 193 -12.66 28.31 17.33
C ARG A 193 -11.57 27.35 17.83
N THR A 194 -11.98 26.16 18.31
CA THR A 194 -11.04 25.11 18.73
C THR A 194 -10.22 24.62 17.56
N VAL A 195 -10.83 24.46 16.37
CA VAL A 195 -10.13 24.07 15.13
C VAL A 195 -9.05 25.08 14.80
N ASP A 196 -9.39 26.37 14.76
CA ASP A 196 -8.41 27.44 14.40
C ASP A 196 -7.23 27.48 15.35
N VAL A 197 -7.45 27.23 16.66
CA VAL A 197 -6.37 27.15 17.66
C VAL A 197 -5.47 25.93 17.39
N GLN A 198 -6.03 24.77 17.08
CA GLN A 198 -5.26 23.55 16.79
C GLN A 198 -4.47 23.68 15.49
N ILE A 199 -5.06 24.27 14.46
CA ILE A 199 -4.38 24.60 13.19
C ILE A 199 -3.16 25.51 13.47
N THR A 200 -3.34 26.53 14.30
CA THR A 200 -2.24 27.44 14.67
C THR A 200 -1.12 26.70 15.41
N ARG A 201 -1.46 25.75 16.29
CA ARG A 201 -0.46 24.92 16.99
C ARG A 201 0.28 23.98 16.05
N LEU A 202 -0.42 23.35 15.12
CA LEU A 202 0.19 22.49 14.11
C LEU A 202 1.15 23.28 13.21
N ARG A 203 0.77 24.48 12.75
CA ARG A 203 1.65 25.34 11.97
C ARG A 203 2.98 25.60 12.65
N LYS A 204 2.99 25.84 13.96
CA LYS A 204 4.24 26.03 14.70
C LYS A 204 5.18 24.84 14.67
N LYS A 205 4.66 23.63 14.34
CA LYS A 205 5.45 22.39 14.30
C LYS A 205 5.90 22.02 12.90
N ILE A 206 5.11 22.37 11.86
CA ILE A 206 5.35 21.90 10.50
C ILE A 206 5.76 23.02 9.52
N GLU A 207 5.49 24.27 9.86
CA GLU A 207 5.79 25.42 8.99
C GLU A 207 7.09 26.11 9.40
N GLN A 208 7.80 26.66 8.43
CA GLN A 208 8.93 27.55 8.69
C GLN A 208 8.45 28.95 9.09
N ASP A 209 7.41 29.46 8.41
CA ASP A 209 6.78 30.74 8.69
C ASP A 209 5.27 30.53 8.93
N THR A 210 4.85 30.66 10.18
CA THR A 210 3.45 30.49 10.57
C THR A 210 2.52 31.58 10.05
N LYS A 211 3.06 32.75 9.64
CA LYS A 211 2.27 33.84 9.05
C LYS A 211 1.98 33.61 7.58
N ASN A 212 2.91 32.95 6.88
CA ASN A 212 2.77 32.56 5.49
C ASN A 212 2.87 31.03 5.35
N PRO A 213 1.86 30.26 5.79
CA PRO A 213 1.91 28.81 5.82
C PRO A 213 1.94 28.24 4.41
N ARG A 214 2.94 27.38 4.13
CA ARG A 214 3.10 26.69 2.85
C ARG A 214 2.33 25.38 2.81
N TYR A 215 2.35 24.64 3.89
CA TYR A 215 1.81 23.28 3.95
C TYR A 215 0.39 23.22 4.48
N LEU A 216 0.10 23.90 5.59
CA LEU A 216 -1.23 23.91 6.19
C LEU A 216 -1.92 25.25 5.87
N GLN A 217 -2.54 25.30 4.71
CA GLN A 217 -3.10 26.52 4.13
C GLN A 217 -4.51 26.82 4.63
N THR A 218 -4.86 28.10 4.69
CA THR A 218 -6.25 28.56 4.88
C THR A 218 -6.84 28.90 3.53
N ILE A 219 -7.93 28.20 3.16
CA ILE A 219 -8.72 28.50 1.97
C ILE A 219 -9.86 29.40 2.42
N ARG A 220 -9.76 30.69 2.09
CA ARG A 220 -10.72 31.73 2.55
C ARG A 220 -12.17 31.34 2.23
N GLY A 221 -13.05 31.41 3.21
CA GLY A 221 -14.47 31.08 3.09
C GLY A 221 -14.78 29.59 2.95
N LYS A 222 -13.77 28.70 2.92
CA LYS A 222 -13.96 27.25 2.75
C LYS A 222 -13.44 26.41 3.93
N GLY A 223 -12.20 26.63 4.36
CA GLY A 223 -11.61 25.84 5.43
C GLY A 223 -10.11 25.75 5.36
N TYR A 224 -9.57 24.54 5.56
CA TYR A 224 -8.14 24.25 5.59
C TYR A 224 -7.76 23.12 4.63
N MET A 225 -6.54 23.18 4.13
CA MET A 225 -5.98 22.21 3.20
C MET A 225 -4.54 21.91 3.62
N LEU A 226 -4.15 20.64 3.62
CA LEU A 226 -2.77 20.22 3.85
C LEU A 226 -2.12 19.82 2.53
N ILE A 227 -0.90 20.30 2.30
CA ILE A 227 -0.04 19.93 1.17
C ILE A 227 1.25 19.37 1.75
N SER A 228 1.82 18.35 1.13
CA SER A 228 3.17 17.82 1.42
C SER A 228 4.12 18.02 0.23
N GLU A 229 5.42 17.94 0.49
CA GLU A 229 6.44 17.90 -0.58
C GLU A 229 6.42 16.59 -1.35
#